data_c1052225c4df0243826296c8ff29c9af
#
_entry.id   c1052225c4df0243826296c8ff29c9af
#
_cell.length_a   1.000
_cell.length_b   1.000
_cell.length_c   1.000
_cell.angle_alpha   90.00
_cell.angle_beta   90.00
_cell.angle_gamma   90.00
#
_symmetry.space_group_name_H-M   'P 1'
#
loop_
_entity.id
_entity.type
_entity.pdbx_description
1 polymer ?
#
loop_
_entity_poly.entity_id
_entity_poly.type
_entity_poly.pdbx_seq_one_letter_code
_entity_poly.pdbx_strand_id
1 'polypeptide(L)'
;EGEEAGIKAFMGCPVPTGGALCVDSKRQYSFTDRDYKLLQLFAELVSRQQASKGRQEMAGDIPRYFAELAVIQELRFRYRRWSQFIQNYVRTMVDATGFDYCAFASVDVPGESYCVECESARLVLENGEPMVLPVGSGIAGWVFSNDQPVINEGLEGAPSTMLFGKLPGMPDFQAIICLPVQINKSTRGVLCLAHTSTRSIDESLRSFVRQAVDHLALFLENLYLRVRLRSLLPQGTVHSQGPRRYDPDTAPVPPVKNP
;
A
#
# COMPACT_ATOMS: atom_id res chain seq x y z
N GLU A 1 28.93 -29.38 39.12
CA GLU A 1 27.56 -29.88 39.34
C GLU A 1 26.75 -28.75 39.96
N GLY A 2 26.11 -27.93 39.11
CA GLY A 2 25.20 -26.85 39.50
C GLY A 2 23.78 -27.39 39.48
N GLU A 3 23.18 -27.61 40.65
CA GLU A 3 21.76 -27.85 40.74
C GLU A 3 21.00 -26.67 40.12
N GLU A 4 20.30 -26.90 39.01
CA GLU A 4 19.26 -26.02 38.52
C GLU A 4 18.17 -25.92 39.56
N ALA A 5 18.20 -24.85 40.37
CA ALA A 5 17.14 -24.53 41.30
C ALA A 5 15.85 -24.24 40.52
N GLY A 6 15.02 -25.27 40.37
CA GLY A 6 13.73 -25.17 39.69
C GLY A 6 12.80 -24.13 40.32
N ILE A 7 11.90 -23.58 39.53
CA ILE A 7 10.83 -22.68 40.00
C ILE A 7 9.97 -23.39 41.01
N LYS A 8 9.82 -22.83 42.23
CA LYS A 8 9.07 -23.42 43.36
C LYS A 8 7.72 -22.75 43.61
N ALA A 9 7.54 -21.54 43.09
CA ALA A 9 6.27 -20.83 43.15
C ALA A 9 6.10 -19.97 41.90
N PHE A 10 4.87 -19.83 41.44
CA PHE A 10 4.53 -19.10 40.21
C PHE A 10 3.19 -18.38 40.38
N MET A 11 3.09 -17.15 39.83
CA MET A 11 1.87 -16.40 39.76
C MET A 11 1.84 -15.67 38.41
N GLY A 12 0.68 -15.66 37.71
CA GLY A 12 0.49 -15.00 36.45
C GLY A 12 -0.79 -14.17 36.39
N CYS A 13 -0.75 -13.05 35.67
CA CYS A 13 -1.90 -12.18 35.43
C CYS A 13 -1.94 -11.78 33.96
N PRO A 14 -3.11 -11.85 33.26
CA PRO A 14 -3.24 -11.40 31.89
C PRO A 14 -3.06 -9.88 31.79
N VAL A 15 -2.40 -9.44 30.71
CA VAL A 15 -2.30 -8.00 30.34
C VAL A 15 -3.41 -7.69 29.37
N PRO A 16 -4.29 -6.69 29.63
CA PRO A 16 -5.46 -6.37 28.79
C PRO A 16 -5.14 -6.11 27.32
N THR A 17 -3.94 -5.58 26.99
CA THR A 17 -3.48 -5.31 25.62
C THR A 17 -2.86 -6.52 24.93
N GLY A 18 -2.81 -7.67 25.59
CA GLY A 18 -2.24 -8.93 25.09
C GLY A 18 -1.03 -9.38 25.90
N GLY A 19 -0.86 -10.70 26.01
CA GLY A 19 0.19 -11.34 26.80
C GLY A 19 -0.16 -11.56 28.27
N ALA A 20 0.82 -11.94 29.08
CA ALA A 20 0.68 -12.15 30.53
C ALA A 20 1.91 -11.67 31.28
N LEU A 21 1.71 -11.09 32.44
CA LEU A 21 2.76 -10.73 33.37
C LEU A 21 2.91 -11.88 34.40
N CYS A 22 4.11 -12.45 34.47
CA CYS A 22 4.40 -13.59 35.32
C CYS A 22 5.49 -13.25 36.32
N VAL A 23 5.34 -13.79 37.53
CA VAL A 23 6.33 -13.71 38.62
C VAL A 23 6.59 -15.12 39.11
N ASP A 24 7.87 -15.47 39.25
CA ASP A 24 8.31 -16.74 39.75
C ASP A 24 9.25 -16.57 40.95
N SER A 25 9.38 -17.63 41.78
CA SER A 25 10.28 -17.69 42.92
C SER A 25 11.02 -19.02 42.97
N LYS A 26 12.34 -18.96 43.17
CA LYS A 26 13.19 -20.13 43.45
C LYS A 26 13.07 -20.62 44.89
N ARG A 27 12.45 -19.84 45.76
CA ARG A 27 12.16 -20.22 47.15
C ARG A 27 10.72 -20.69 47.24
N GLN A 28 10.45 -21.59 48.20
CA GLN A 28 9.08 -21.95 48.52
C GLN A 28 8.38 -20.72 49.11
N TYR A 29 7.48 -20.12 48.34
CA TYR A 29 6.75 -18.92 48.71
C TYR A 29 5.28 -19.08 48.34
N SER A 30 4.38 -18.73 49.24
CA SER A 30 2.96 -18.71 48.97
C SER A 30 2.57 -17.28 48.60
N PHE A 31 2.28 -17.05 47.32
CA PHE A 31 1.72 -15.79 46.85
C PHE A 31 0.34 -15.57 47.50
N THR A 32 0.11 -14.37 48.01
CA THR A 32 -1.12 -13.97 48.64
C THR A 32 -2.04 -13.21 47.67
N ASP A 33 -3.31 -13.04 48.04
CA ASP A 33 -4.25 -12.19 47.28
C ASP A 33 -3.75 -10.75 47.14
N ARG A 34 -2.95 -10.26 48.08
CA ARG A 34 -2.32 -8.94 48.00
C ARG A 34 -1.27 -8.90 46.92
N ASP A 35 -0.47 -9.95 46.77
CA ASP A 35 0.55 -10.07 45.73
C ASP A 35 -0.11 -10.14 44.35
N TYR A 36 -1.22 -10.87 44.23
CA TYR A 36 -1.99 -10.96 43.02
C TYR A 36 -2.59 -9.59 42.61
N LYS A 37 -3.17 -8.84 43.56
CA LYS A 37 -3.67 -7.49 43.33
C LYS A 37 -2.58 -6.51 42.86
N LEU A 38 -1.38 -6.62 43.44
CA LEU A 38 -0.23 -5.84 42.99
C LEU A 38 0.17 -6.19 41.57
N LEU A 39 0.20 -7.49 41.24
CA LEU A 39 0.51 -7.93 39.86
C LEU A 39 -0.53 -7.43 38.86
N GLN A 40 -1.82 -7.41 39.23
CA GLN A 40 -2.87 -6.83 38.40
C GLN A 40 -2.66 -5.31 38.12
N LEU A 41 -2.30 -4.54 39.16
CA LEU A 41 -1.98 -3.11 39.01
C LEU A 41 -0.79 -2.90 38.06
N PHE A 42 0.24 -3.74 38.17
CA PHE A 42 1.37 -3.69 37.23
C PHE A 42 0.93 -4.05 35.79
N ALA A 43 0.09 -5.07 35.61
CA ALA A 43 -0.44 -5.45 34.31
C ALA A 43 -1.27 -4.31 33.68
N GLU A 44 -2.07 -3.57 34.46
CA GLU A 44 -2.78 -2.38 34.02
C GLU A 44 -1.85 -1.24 33.65
N LEU A 45 -0.79 -0.98 34.42
CA LEU A 45 0.21 0.05 34.10
C LEU A 45 0.94 -0.27 32.81
N VAL A 46 1.37 -1.52 32.62
CA VAL A 46 1.98 -1.99 31.36
C VAL A 46 1.02 -1.78 30.20
N SER A 47 -0.25 -2.17 30.35
CA SER A 47 -1.29 -1.99 29.35
C SER A 47 -1.48 -0.52 28.97
N ARG A 48 -1.56 0.38 29.96
CA ARG A 48 -1.68 1.84 29.72
C ARG A 48 -0.46 2.39 29.01
N GLN A 49 0.73 1.93 29.35
CA GLN A 49 1.97 2.38 28.73
C GLN A 49 2.11 1.89 27.29
N GLN A 50 1.72 0.65 26.99
CA GLN A 50 1.65 0.13 25.64
C GLN A 50 0.63 0.91 24.78
N ALA A 51 -0.57 1.16 25.33
CA ALA A 51 -1.59 1.98 24.67
C ALA A 51 -1.16 3.45 24.44
N SER A 52 -0.32 4.01 25.33
CA SER A 52 0.22 5.37 25.15
C SER A 52 1.36 5.40 24.14
N LYS A 53 2.24 4.37 24.08
CA LYS A 53 3.26 4.24 23.04
C LYS A 53 2.64 4.11 21.66
N GLY A 54 1.67 3.21 21.47
CA GLY A 54 0.96 3.09 20.20
C GLY A 54 0.29 4.39 19.76
N ARG A 55 -0.29 5.17 20.69
CA ARG A 55 -0.84 6.51 20.40
C ARG A 55 0.23 7.54 20.07
N GLN A 56 1.40 7.45 20.67
CA GLN A 56 2.51 8.38 20.45
C GLN A 56 3.24 8.08 19.14
N GLU A 57 3.36 6.83 18.75
CA GLU A 57 3.85 6.39 17.43
C GLU A 57 2.86 6.81 16.33
N MET A 58 1.55 6.58 16.51
CA MET A 58 0.51 7.08 15.58
C MET A 58 0.49 8.60 15.48
N ALA A 59 0.67 9.33 16.60
CA ALA A 59 0.71 10.80 16.58
C ALA A 59 1.96 11.36 15.90
N GLY A 60 3.06 10.58 15.84
CA GLY A 60 4.29 10.94 15.12
C GLY A 60 4.17 10.77 13.61
N ASP A 61 3.44 9.77 13.14
CA ASP A 61 3.29 9.48 11.72
C ASP A 61 2.22 10.36 11.03
N ILE A 62 1.18 10.76 11.75
CA ILE A 62 0.11 11.61 11.20
C ILE A 62 0.65 12.93 10.61
N PRO A 63 1.47 13.74 11.30
CA PRO A 63 2.06 14.94 10.72
C PRO A 63 2.94 14.65 9.50
N ARG A 64 3.68 13.52 9.51
CA ARG A 64 4.48 13.08 8.39
C ARG A 64 3.61 12.78 7.17
N TYR A 65 2.54 12.01 7.31
CA TYR A 65 1.63 11.70 6.21
C TYR A 65 0.95 12.94 5.63
N PHE A 66 0.59 13.92 6.46
CA PHE A 66 0.08 15.21 5.97
C PHE A 66 1.10 15.97 5.13
N ALA A 67 2.37 15.98 5.53
CA ALA A 67 3.44 16.61 4.77
C ALA A 67 3.63 15.91 3.41
N GLU A 68 3.62 14.57 3.39
CA GLU A 68 3.76 13.79 2.16
C GLU A 68 2.54 13.93 1.22
N LEU A 69 1.33 14.05 1.77
CA LEU A 69 0.15 14.37 0.95
C LEU A 69 0.27 15.74 0.28
N ALA A 70 0.82 16.73 0.98
CA ALA A 70 1.08 18.04 0.39
C ALA A 70 2.08 17.94 -0.78
N VAL A 71 3.15 17.15 -0.62
CA VAL A 71 4.10 16.86 -1.71
C VAL A 71 3.39 16.21 -2.90
N ILE A 72 2.56 15.19 -2.66
CA ILE A 72 1.77 14.52 -3.71
C ILE A 72 0.86 15.52 -4.44
N GLN A 73 0.21 16.43 -3.70
CA GLN A 73 -0.63 17.47 -4.31
C GLN A 73 0.18 18.42 -5.19
N GLU A 74 1.41 18.77 -4.79
CA GLU A 74 2.28 19.64 -5.57
C GLU A 74 2.78 18.98 -6.86
N LEU A 75 2.96 17.65 -6.89
CA LEU A 75 3.42 16.93 -8.08
C LEU A 75 2.57 17.25 -9.32
N ARG A 76 1.25 17.38 -9.17
CA ARG A 76 0.32 17.71 -10.27
C ARG A 76 0.55 19.09 -10.89
N PHE A 77 1.08 20.03 -10.14
CA PHE A 77 1.42 21.36 -10.62
C PHE A 77 2.82 21.41 -11.19
N ARG A 78 3.72 20.61 -10.64
CA ARG A 78 5.13 20.56 -11.03
C ARG A 78 5.34 19.78 -12.33
N TYR A 79 4.63 18.67 -12.52
CA TYR A 79 4.77 17.79 -13.67
C TYR A 79 3.51 17.80 -14.52
N ARG A 80 3.66 18.24 -15.77
CA ARG A 80 2.56 18.27 -16.74
C ARG A 80 2.46 17.00 -17.57
N ARG A 81 3.55 16.26 -17.71
CA ARG A 81 3.62 15.00 -18.44
C ARG A 81 3.31 13.85 -17.52
N TRP A 82 2.48 12.92 -17.99
CA TRP A 82 2.07 11.74 -17.24
C TRP A 82 3.26 10.92 -16.74
N SER A 83 4.21 10.59 -17.65
CA SER A 83 5.37 9.77 -17.32
C SER A 83 6.22 10.34 -16.18
N GLN A 84 6.46 11.64 -16.18
CA GLN A 84 7.21 12.31 -15.11
C GLN A 84 6.42 12.37 -13.81
N PHE A 85 5.11 12.62 -13.89
CA PHE A 85 4.24 12.66 -12.73
C PHE A 85 4.20 11.30 -12.04
N ILE A 86 3.86 10.23 -12.77
CA ILE A 86 3.67 8.90 -12.16
C ILE A 86 4.97 8.34 -11.59
N GLN A 87 6.11 8.60 -12.24
CA GLN A 87 7.42 8.17 -11.74
C GLN A 87 7.76 8.83 -10.39
N ASN A 88 7.53 10.14 -10.27
CA ASN A 88 7.76 10.84 -9.01
C ASN A 88 6.74 10.46 -7.96
N TYR A 89 5.47 10.24 -8.35
CA TYR A 89 4.43 9.78 -7.46
C TYR A 89 4.76 8.42 -6.83
N VAL A 90 5.13 7.43 -7.65
CA VAL A 90 5.51 6.09 -7.18
C VAL A 90 6.70 6.14 -6.22
N ARG A 91 7.71 6.97 -6.52
CA ARG A 91 8.86 7.18 -5.62
C ARG A 91 8.44 7.82 -4.30
N THR A 92 7.64 8.90 -4.34
CA THR A 92 7.11 9.55 -3.13
C THR A 92 6.33 8.56 -2.27
N MET A 93 5.55 7.65 -2.88
CA MET A 93 4.82 6.63 -2.15
C MET A 93 5.74 5.65 -1.40
N VAL A 94 6.85 5.23 -2.00
CA VAL A 94 7.86 4.39 -1.33
C VAL A 94 8.49 5.14 -0.16
N ASP A 95 8.95 6.38 -0.40
CA ASP A 95 9.62 7.20 0.62
C ASP A 95 8.68 7.50 1.81
N ALA A 96 7.42 7.81 1.54
CA ALA A 96 6.42 8.13 2.56
C ALA A 96 6.01 6.91 3.37
N THR A 97 5.78 5.79 2.71
CA THR A 97 5.26 4.57 3.36
C THR A 97 6.36 3.66 3.89
N GLY A 98 7.58 3.72 3.34
CA GLY A 98 8.67 2.81 3.64
C GLY A 98 8.42 1.37 3.17
N PHE A 99 7.57 1.17 2.16
CA PHE A 99 7.46 -0.10 1.45
C PHE A 99 8.64 -0.28 0.51
N ASP A 100 9.03 -1.53 0.21
CA ASP A 100 10.17 -1.82 -0.66
C ASP A 100 9.85 -1.54 -2.14
N TYR A 101 8.58 -1.67 -2.49
CA TYR A 101 8.13 -1.60 -3.86
C TYR A 101 6.79 -0.86 -3.98
N CYS A 102 6.68 -0.05 -5.03
CA CYS A 102 5.43 0.57 -5.45
C CYS A 102 5.33 0.50 -6.97
N ALA A 103 4.14 0.19 -7.48
CA ALA A 103 3.85 0.19 -8.90
C ALA A 103 2.45 0.71 -9.19
N PHE A 104 2.29 1.32 -10.35
CA PHE A 104 1.01 1.69 -10.92
C PHE A 104 0.76 0.86 -12.19
N ALA A 105 -0.38 0.20 -12.23
CA ALA A 105 -0.86 -0.54 -13.39
C ALA A 105 -2.15 0.09 -13.92
N SER A 106 -2.35 0.04 -15.24
CA SER A 106 -3.57 0.47 -15.91
C SER A 106 -4.20 -0.66 -16.71
N VAL A 107 -5.53 -0.64 -16.84
CA VAL A 107 -6.28 -1.61 -17.63
C VAL A 107 -6.42 -1.11 -19.07
N ASP A 108 -6.35 -2.03 -20.04
CA ASP A 108 -6.59 -1.73 -21.45
C ASP A 108 -8.06 -1.40 -21.76
N VAL A 109 -8.30 -1.00 -23.00
CA VAL A 109 -9.63 -0.55 -23.49
C VAL A 109 -10.71 -1.64 -23.39
N PRO A 110 -10.45 -2.91 -23.77
CA PRO A 110 -11.41 -3.99 -23.60
C PRO A 110 -11.64 -4.36 -22.14
N GLY A 111 -10.67 -4.10 -21.23
CA GLY A 111 -10.70 -4.55 -19.85
C GLY A 111 -10.31 -6.01 -19.67
N GLU A 112 -9.63 -6.59 -20.66
CA GLU A 112 -9.20 -7.99 -20.65
C GLU A 112 -7.76 -8.15 -20.16
N SER A 113 -6.95 -7.10 -20.31
CA SER A 113 -5.56 -7.06 -19.89
C SER A 113 -5.21 -5.77 -19.18
N TYR A 114 -4.13 -5.80 -18.42
CA TYR A 114 -3.55 -4.64 -17.78
C TYR A 114 -2.05 -4.59 -18.01
N CYS A 115 -1.46 -3.41 -17.91
CA CYS A 115 -0.02 -3.23 -17.97
C CYS A 115 0.50 -2.45 -16.79
N VAL A 116 1.71 -2.78 -16.33
CA VAL A 116 2.46 -1.97 -15.36
C VAL A 116 3.08 -0.82 -16.11
N GLU A 117 2.62 0.41 -15.84
CA GLU A 117 3.11 1.61 -16.51
C GLU A 117 4.33 2.23 -15.83
N CYS A 118 4.38 2.08 -14.51
CA CYS A 118 5.47 2.63 -13.70
C CYS A 118 5.70 1.80 -12.45
N GLU A 119 6.95 1.67 -12.05
CA GLU A 119 7.37 0.98 -10.84
C GLU A 119 8.58 1.68 -10.19
N SER A 120 8.73 1.51 -8.87
CA SER A 120 9.84 2.09 -8.09
C SER A 120 11.16 1.36 -8.29
N ALA A 121 11.10 0.04 -8.54
CA ALA A 121 12.22 -0.82 -8.85
C ALA A 121 11.91 -1.59 -10.14
N ARG A 122 12.92 -1.85 -10.96
CA ARG A 122 12.73 -2.53 -12.26
C ARG A 122 12.58 -4.04 -12.06
N LEU A 123 11.38 -4.47 -11.69
CA LEU A 123 11.04 -5.89 -11.49
C LEU A 123 10.19 -6.45 -12.63
N VAL A 124 9.35 -5.61 -13.25
CA VAL A 124 8.42 -6.00 -14.33
C VAL A 124 8.83 -5.34 -15.65
N LEU A 125 9.36 -4.11 -15.60
CA LEU A 125 9.75 -3.33 -16.78
C LEU A 125 11.25 -3.57 -17.11
N GLU A 126 11.62 -4.77 -17.53
CA GLU A 126 13.04 -5.12 -17.77
C GLU A 126 13.71 -4.25 -18.84
N ASN A 127 13.00 -3.90 -19.92
CA ASN A 127 13.54 -3.15 -21.07
C ASN A 127 12.84 -1.81 -21.30
N GLY A 128 12.03 -1.33 -20.32
CA GLY A 128 11.26 -0.10 -20.47
C GLY A 128 10.00 -0.26 -21.35
N GLU A 129 9.68 -1.49 -21.78
CA GLU A 129 8.44 -1.80 -22.44
C GLU A 129 7.38 -2.29 -21.44
N PRO A 130 6.13 -1.81 -21.53
CA PRO A 130 5.06 -2.23 -20.65
C PRO A 130 4.77 -3.73 -20.84
N MET A 131 4.87 -4.52 -19.77
CA MET A 131 4.44 -5.91 -19.78
C MET A 131 2.92 -5.97 -19.69
N VAL A 132 2.29 -6.62 -20.68
CA VAL A 132 0.84 -6.83 -20.72
C VAL A 132 0.49 -8.15 -20.02
N LEU A 133 -0.41 -8.06 -19.05
CA LEU A 133 -0.83 -9.18 -18.21
C LEU A 133 -2.36 -9.35 -18.29
N PRO A 134 -2.89 -10.57 -18.30
CA PRO A 134 -4.34 -10.78 -18.26
C PRO A 134 -4.93 -10.33 -16.90
N VAL A 135 -6.12 -9.73 -16.92
CA VAL A 135 -6.82 -9.24 -15.71
C VAL A 135 -7.05 -10.34 -14.66
N GLY A 136 -7.00 -11.62 -15.03
CA GLY A 136 -6.99 -12.73 -14.06
C GLY A 136 -5.65 -13.01 -13.36
N SER A 137 -4.57 -12.28 -13.69
CA SER A 137 -3.25 -12.52 -13.13
C SER A 137 -2.96 -11.74 -11.87
N GLY A 138 -2.62 -12.43 -10.80
CA GLY A 138 -2.15 -11.85 -9.55
C GLY A 138 -3.18 -11.04 -8.79
N ILE A 139 -2.74 -10.43 -7.70
CA ILE A 139 -3.60 -9.59 -6.84
C ILE A 139 -4.02 -8.31 -7.58
N ALA A 140 -3.13 -7.70 -8.37
CA ALA A 140 -3.47 -6.51 -9.15
C ALA A 140 -4.62 -6.81 -10.15
N GLY A 141 -4.56 -7.94 -10.85
CA GLY A 141 -5.62 -8.40 -11.73
C GLY A 141 -6.94 -8.67 -10.99
N TRP A 142 -6.87 -9.25 -9.79
CA TRP A 142 -8.03 -9.46 -8.96
C TRP A 142 -8.70 -8.13 -8.56
N VAL A 143 -7.92 -7.09 -8.21
CA VAL A 143 -8.43 -5.75 -7.89
C VAL A 143 -9.13 -5.12 -9.09
N PHE A 144 -8.59 -5.28 -10.31
CA PHE A 144 -9.26 -4.84 -11.55
C PHE A 144 -10.60 -5.53 -11.77
N SER A 145 -10.69 -6.85 -11.51
CA SER A 145 -11.90 -7.64 -11.74
C SER A 145 -13.01 -7.36 -10.73
N ASN A 146 -12.64 -7.02 -9.48
CA ASN A 146 -13.60 -6.96 -8.36
C ASN A 146 -13.87 -5.55 -7.85
N ASP A 147 -13.12 -4.54 -8.32
CA ASP A 147 -13.21 -3.14 -7.84
C ASP A 147 -13.01 -2.99 -6.32
N GLN A 148 -12.33 -3.96 -5.69
CA GLN A 148 -12.13 -4.01 -4.23
C GLN A 148 -10.65 -3.89 -3.87
N PRO A 149 -10.32 -3.15 -2.79
CA PRO A 149 -8.96 -3.08 -2.29
C PRO A 149 -8.51 -4.41 -1.68
N VAL A 150 -7.23 -4.74 -1.81
CA VAL A 150 -6.59 -5.85 -1.11
C VAL A 150 -5.50 -5.29 -0.21
N ILE A 151 -5.60 -5.58 1.10
CA ILE A 151 -4.62 -5.21 2.12
C ILE A 151 -4.27 -6.47 2.89
N ASN A 152 -2.98 -6.82 2.90
CA ASN A 152 -2.45 -7.98 3.61
C ASN A 152 -1.18 -7.58 4.36
N GLU A 153 -1.14 -7.82 5.65
CA GLU A 153 0.00 -7.50 6.52
C GLU A 153 1.10 -8.57 6.49
N GLY A 154 0.80 -9.71 5.85
CA GLY A 154 1.63 -10.91 5.86
C GLY A 154 1.45 -11.72 7.15
N LEU A 155 1.73 -13.02 7.05
CA LEU A 155 1.84 -13.94 8.17
C LEU A 155 3.16 -14.66 8.05
N GLU A 156 3.90 -14.81 9.15
CA GLU A 156 5.14 -15.59 9.17
C GLU A 156 4.86 -17.03 8.69
N GLY A 157 5.63 -17.47 7.69
CA GLY A 157 5.46 -18.79 7.09
C GLY A 157 4.30 -18.92 6.07
N ALA A 158 3.56 -17.85 5.78
CA ALA A 158 2.58 -17.87 4.70
C ALA A 158 3.27 -17.88 3.32
N PRO A 159 2.64 -18.47 2.28
CA PRO A 159 3.17 -18.41 0.93
C PRO A 159 3.23 -16.95 0.46
N SER A 160 4.26 -16.63 -0.34
CA SER A 160 4.46 -15.31 -0.91
C SER A 160 3.25 -14.84 -1.72
N THR A 161 2.99 -13.56 -1.66
CA THR A 161 1.86 -12.95 -2.38
C THR A 161 2.25 -12.65 -3.83
N MET A 162 1.55 -13.26 -4.77
CA MET A 162 1.77 -13.04 -6.21
C MET A 162 1.11 -11.73 -6.65
N LEU A 163 1.87 -10.63 -6.64
CA LEU A 163 1.35 -9.30 -6.95
C LEU A 163 0.81 -9.20 -8.40
N PHE A 164 1.57 -9.67 -9.38
CA PHE A 164 1.24 -9.65 -10.82
C PHE A 164 1.13 -11.05 -11.43
N GLY A 165 1.00 -12.10 -10.61
CA GLY A 165 1.08 -13.49 -11.05
C GLY A 165 2.50 -14.05 -10.94
N LYS A 166 2.73 -15.21 -11.60
CA LYS A 166 4.03 -15.88 -11.59
C LYS A 166 4.97 -15.21 -12.59
N LEU A 167 5.73 -14.22 -12.13
CA LEU A 167 6.77 -13.56 -12.93
C LEU A 167 8.15 -14.00 -12.43
N PRO A 168 9.09 -14.36 -13.34
CA PRO A 168 10.47 -14.68 -12.97
C PRO A 168 11.13 -13.46 -12.32
N GLY A 169 11.92 -13.67 -11.28
CA GLY A 169 12.69 -12.58 -10.65
C GLY A 169 11.91 -11.68 -9.70
N MET A 170 10.59 -11.87 -9.54
CA MET A 170 9.82 -11.14 -8.53
C MET A 170 10.22 -11.57 -7.11
N PRO A 171 10.48 -10.62 -6.19
CA PRO A 171 10.68 -10.94 -4.78
C PRO A 171 9.44 -11.57 -4.15
N ASP A 172 9.66 -12.33 -3.08
CA ASP A 172 8.58 -12.86 -2.26
C ASP A 172 8.02 -11.76 -1.35
N PHE A 173 6.96 -11.12 -1.80
CA PHE A 173 6.29 -10.11 -1.00
C PHE A 173 5.39 -10.75 0.06
N GLN A 174 5.51 -10.26 1.30
CA GLN A 174 4.71 -10.70 2.44
C GLN A 174 3.56 -9.72 2.72
N ALA A 175 3.86 -8.44 2.87
CA ALA A 175 2.84 -7.42 3.10
C ALA A 175 2.56 -6.64 1.80
N ILE A 176 1.26 -6.39 1.53
CA ILE A 176 0.81 -5.68 0.34
C ILE A 176 -0.35 -4.74 0.63
N ILE A 177 -0.42 -3.65 -0.14
CA ILE A 177 -1.59 -2.79 -0.28
C ILE A 177 -1.83 -2.62 -1.78
N CYS A 178 -2.96 -3.10 -2.29
CA CYS A 178 -3.40 -2.88 -3.66
C CYS A 178 -4.73 -2.15 -3.64
N LEU A 179 -4.76 -0.91 -4.13
CA LEU A 179 -5.96 -0.08 -4.16
C LEU A 179 -6.39 0.24 -5.58
N PRO A 180 -7.70 0.14 -5.88
CA PRO A 180 -8.24 0.53 -7.17
C PRO A 180 -8.19 2.06 -7.34
N VAL A 181 -7.72 2.52 -8.48
CA VAL A 181 -7.80 3.92 -8.91
C VAL A 181 -9.03 4.07 -9.79
N GLN A 182 -10.09 4.62 -9.22
CA GLN A 182 -11.39 4.72 -9.86
C GLN A 182 -11.57 6.05 -10.59
N ILE A 183 -12.03 6.00 -11.84
CA ILE A 183 -12.42 7.15 -12.64
C ILE A 183 -13.84 6.88 -13.14
N ASN A 184 -14.76 7.79 -12.87
CA ASN A 184 -16.18 7.61 -13.24
C ASN A 184 -16.77 6.27 -12.76
N LYS A 185 -16.51 5.88 -11.52
CA LYS A 185 -16.98 4.64 -10.88
C LYS A 185 -16.48 3.34 -11.54
N SER A 186 -15.44 3.41 -12.34
CA SER A 186 -14.77 2.24 -12.92
C SER A 186 -13.30 2.24 -12.55
N THR A 187 -12.78 1.08 -12.15
CA THR A 187 -11.34 0.93 -11.89
C THR A 187 -10.59 1.02 -13.21
N ARG A 188 -9.74 2.04 -13.33
CA ARG A 188 -8.90 2.31 -14.50
C ARG A 188 -7.42 2.08 -14.25
N GLY A 189 -7.06 2.05 -12.98
CA GLY A 189 -5.72 1.73 -12.53
C GLY A 189 -5.74 1.01 -11.20
N VAL A 190 -4.61 0.43 -10.82
CA VAL A 190 -4.36 -0.14 -9.50
C VAL A 190 -3.01 0.38 -9.02
N LEU A 191 -2.99 0.96 -7.82
CA LEU A 191 -1.75 1.27 -7.12
C LEU A 191 -1.41 0.10 -6.20
N CYS A 192 -0.21 -0.44 -6.37
CA CYS A 192 0.31 -1.53 -5.59
C CYS A 192 1.50 -1.07 -4.74
N LEU A 193 1.48 -1.35 -3.45
CA LEU A 193 2.61 -1.26 -2.53
C LEU A 193 2.92 -2.66 -2.03
N ALA A 194 4.19 -3.03 -1.96
CA ALA A 194 4.60 -4.36 -1.51
C ALA A 194 5.88 -4.29 -0.66
N HIS A 195 5.97 -5.19 0.33
CA HIS A 195 7.11 -5.29 1.23
C HIS A 195 7.51 -6.76 1.41
N THR A 196 8.81 -7.02 1.46
CA THR A 196 9.37 -8.37 1.49
C THR A 196 9.26 -9.05 2.85
N SER A 197 8.96 -8.30 3.90
CA SER A 197 8.68 -8.83 5.24
C SER A 197 7.24 -8.51 5.69
N THR A 198 6.78 -9.21 6.73
CA THR A 198 5.52 -8.88 7.39
C THR A 198 5.56 -7.47 7.94
N ARG A 199 4.46 -6.74 7.82
CA ARG A 199 4.38 -5.36 8.25
C ARG A 199 2.98 -5.01 8.72
N SER A 200 2.88 -4.38 9.89
CA SER A 200 1.62 -3.82 10.36
C SER A 200 1.20 -2.63 9.48
N ILE A 201 -0.06 -2.64 9.08
CA ILE A 201 -0.69 -1.61 8.25
C ILE A 201 -1.79 -0.96 9.09
N ASP A 202 -1.41 0.03 9.86
CA ASP A 202 -2.33 0.74 10.75
C ASP A 202 -3.34 1.61 9.98
N GLU A 203 -4.33 2.14 10.67
CA GLU A 203 -5.38 2.96 10.07
C GLU A 203 -4.84 4.29 9.52
N SER A 204 -3.76 4.83 10.11
CA SER A 204 -3.12 6.06 9.63
C SER A 204 -2.48 5.86 8.26
N LEU A 205 -1.75 4.76 8.10
CA LEU A 205 -1.16 4.37 6.82
C LEU A 205 -2.23 4.03 5.78
N ARG A 206 -3.29 3.30 6.17
CA ARG A 206 -4.43 2.99 5.28
C ARG A 206 -5.12 4.26 4.78
N SER A 207 -5.36 5.21 5.68
CA SER A 207 -5.97 6.50 5.36
C SER A 207 -5.08 7.32 4.44
N PHE A 208 -3.77 7.38 4.72
CA PHE A 208 -2.80 8.08 3.88
C PHE A 208 -2.78 7.51 2.45
N VAL A 209 -2.61 6.18 2.30
CA VAL A 209 -2.54 5.55 0.97
C VAL A 209 -3.85 5.74 0.21
N ARG A 210 -5.00 5.66 0.88
CA ARG A 210 -6.31 5.92 0.25
C ARG A 210 -6.42 7.34 -0.28
N GLN A 211 -6.06 8.35 0.54
CA GLN A 211 -6.07 9.75 0.11
C GLN A 211 -5.08 10.01 -1.04
N ALA A 212 -3.90 9.40 -0.99
CA ALA A 212 -2.93 9.48 -2.08
C ALA A 212 -3.51 8.92 -3.40
N VAL A 213 -4.21 7.77 -3.34
CA VAL A 213 -4.91 7.18 -4.51
C VAL A 213 -6.02 8.09 -5.02
N ASP A 214 -6.78 8.74 -4.13
CA ASP A 214 -7.81 9.71 -4.53
C ASP A 214 -7.19 10.90 -5.29
N HIS A 215 -6.04 11.41 -4.84
CA HIS A 215 -5.30 12.45 -5.56
C HIS A 215 -4.80 11.99 -6.93
N LEU A 216 -4.34 10.74 -7.03
CA LEU A 216 -3.95 10.13 -8.31
C LEU A 216 -5.14 10.02 -9.26
N ALA A 217 -6.30 9.56 -8.77
CA ALA A 217 -7.53 9.45 -9.54
C ALA A 217 -7.98 10.82 -10.09
N LEU A 218 -7.98 11.85 -9.24
CA LEU A 218 -8.30 13.23 -9.64
C LEU A 218 -7.33 13.77 -10.71
N PHE A 219 -6.05 13.43 -10.62
CA PHE A 219 -5.08 13.85 -11.64
C PHE A 219 -5.36 13.17 -12.98
N LEU A 220 -5.60 11.86 -12.97
CA LEU A 220 -5.95 11.08 -14.17
C LEU A 220 -7.25 11.58 -14.81
N GLU A 221 -8.27 11.85 -14.00
CA GLU A 221 -9.53 12.40 -14.49
C GLU A 221 -9.34 13.76 -15.18
N ASN A 222 -8.54 14.64 -14.57
CA ASN A 222 -8.19 15.93 -15.17
C ASN A 222 -7.45 15.78 -16.51
N LEU A 223 -6.52 14.82 -16.62
CA LEU A 223 -5.83 14.53 -17.87
C LEU A 223 -6.82 14.04 -18.94
N TYR A 224 -7.69 13.11 -18.57
CA TYR A 224 -8.74 12.60 -19.45
C TYR A 224 -9.65 13.71 -19.99
N LEU A 225 -10.15 14.57 -19.09
CA LEU A 225 -11.01 15.70 -19.47
C LEU A 225 -10.29 16.66 -20.41
N ARG A 226 -9.02 16.95 -20.19
CA ARG A 226 -8.22 17.82 -21.10
C ARG A 226 -8.05 17.20 -22.49
N VAL A 227 -7.79 15.89 -22.57
CA VAL A 227 -7.69 15.19 -23.86
C VAL A 227 -9.03 15.24 -24.59
N ARG A 228 -10.14 14.97 -23.90
CA ARG A 228 -11.50 15.01 -24.45
C ARG A 228 -11.89 16.40 -24.92
N LEU A 229 -11.59 17.45 -24.16
CA LEU A 229 -11.83 18.83 -24.55
C LEU A 229 -11.05 19.20 -25.82
N ARG A 230 -9.78 18.77 -25.94
CA ARG A 230 -8.99 19.01 -27.16
C ARG A 230 -9.56 18.30 -28.38
N SER A 231 -10.13 17.10 -28.23
CA SER A 231 -10.77 16.36 -29.33
C SER A 231 -12.09 16.99 -29.78
N LEU A 232 -12.77 17.73 -28.89
CA LEU A 232 -14.05 18.38 -29.16
C LEU A 232 -13.87 19.80 -29.75
N LEU A 233 -12.69 20.42 -29.56
CA LEU A 233 -12.39 21.71 -30.21
C LEU A 233 -12.09 21.46 -31.67
N PRO A 234 -12.75 22.18 -32.61
CA PRO A 234 -12.49 22.05 -34.06
C PRO A 234 -11.01 22.38 -34.29
N GLN A 235 -10.26 21.41 -34.77
CA GLN A 235 -8.89 21.61 -35.22
C GLN A 235 -8.97 22.49 -36.47
N GLY A 236 -8.65 23.77 -36.31
CA GLY A 236 -8.29 24.61 -37.47
C GLY A 236 -7.21 23.87 -38.25
N THR A 237 -7.53 23.57 -39.49
CA THR A 237 -6.76 22.82 -40.49
C THR A 237 -5.25 23.01 -40.38
N VAL A 238 -4.56 21.95 -39.86
CA VAL A 238 -3.16 21.70 -40.20
C VAL A 238 -3.06 20.24 -40.61
N HIS A 239 -2.92 20.05 -41.95
CA HIS A 239 -2.59 18.76 -42.53
C HIS A 239 -1.21 18.28 -42.02
N SER A 240 -1.17 17.13 -41.34
CA SER A 240 -0.12 16.15 -41.57
C SER A 240 -0.58 14.77 -41.05
N GLN A 241 -0.88 13.91 -42.02
CA GLN A 241 -1.10 12.49 -41.78
C GLN A 241 0.25 11.82 -41.58
N GLY A 242 0.50 11.31 -40.35
CA GLY A 242 1.53 10.33 -40.07
C GLY A 242 0.92 9.22 -39.17
N PRO A 243 1.36 7.97 -39.29
CA PRO A 243 0.83 6.88 -38.46
C PRO A 243 1.01 7.22 -36.95
N ARG A 244 -0.06 7.03 -36.17
CA ARG A 244 -0.06 7.28 -34.73
C ARG A 244 1.01 6.39 -34.07
N ARG A 245 2.18 6.95 -33.84
CA ARG A 245 3.12 6.37 -32.89
C ARG A 245 2.51 6.49 -31.50
N TYR A 246 2.61 5.44 -30.70
CA TYR A 246 2.36 5.46 -29.27
C TYR A 246 3.11 6.68 -28.69
N ASP A 247 2.36 7.61 -28.14
CA ASP A 247 2.93 8.79 -27.46
C ASP A 247 3.01 8.47 -25.97
N PRO A 248 4.20 8.23 -25.42
CA PRO A 248 4.39 7.91 -24.01
C PRO A 248 4.00 9.07 -23.08
N ASP A 249 3.68 10.23 -23.60
CA ASP A 249 3.30 11.43 -22.84
C ASP A 249 1.77 11.59 -22.67
N THR A 250 0.97 10.70 -23.27
CA THR A 250 -0.50 10.70 -23.06
C THR A 250 -0.88 9.62 -22.04
N ALA A 251 -1.64 10.02 -21.02
CA ALA A 251 -2.25 9.07 -20.10
C ALA A 251 -3.12 8.06 -20.87
N PRO A 252 -3.25 6.81 -20.40
CA PRO A 252 -4.12 5.82 -21.02
C PRO A 252 -5.54 6.39 -21.12
N VAL A 253 -6.01 6.58 -22.33
CA VAL A 253 -7.36 7.13 -22.60
C VAL A 253 -8.35 5.98 -22.43
N PRO A 254 -9.21 5.98 -21.39
CA PRO A 254 -10.25 4.98 -21.29
C PRO A 254 -11.26 5.12 -22.44
N PRO A 255 -11.79 4.01 -22.95
CA PRO A 255 -12.77 4.04 -24.03
C PRO A 255 -14.06 4.68 -23.56
N VAL A 256 -14.61 5.53 -24.42
CA VAL A 256 -15.97 6.04 -24.28
C VAL A 256 -16.89 4.93 -24.74
N LYS A 257 -17.66 4.31 -23.84
CA LYS A 257 -18.90 3.62 -24.25
C LYS A 257 -19.87 4.72 -24.67
N ASN A 258 -20.13 4.82 -25.98
CA ASN A 258 -21.30 5.57 -26.45
C ASN A 258 -22.58 4.84 -26.00
N PRO A 259 -23.64 5.59 -25.65
CA PRO A 259 -24.92 5.04 -25.22
C PRO A 259 -25.58 4.19 -26.30
#